data_9a0d2bc6229b5c2a30682bf03ffb0ecf
#
_entry.id   9a0d2bc6229b5c2a30682bf03ffb0ecf
#
_cell.length_a   1.000
_cell.length_b   1.000
_cell.length_c   1.000
_cell.angle_alpha   90.00
_cell.angle_beta   90.00
_cell.angle_gamma   90.00
#
_symmetry.space_group_name_H-M   'P 1'
#
loop_
_entity.id
_entity.type
_entity.pdbx_description
1 polymer ?
#
loop_
_entity_poly.entity_id
_entity_poly.type
_entity_poly.pdbx_seq_one_letter_code
_entity_poly.pdbx_strand_id
1 'polypeptide(L)'
;CDPGAVDDPGAVDRFRKAVDDGLAALQGQRPSVIFEYDNVIRLPAMSLKDIYQARGDVASYAALCERMGFSPKDCEHLAEMEKAKRRWKQALAWVEKGLALEPTRNWHNEDARSLDHMKPEILSHLGRKEDALAQSWADFKKQPSEFGYEAFMRYVPKGEQTRWHERAMEVATAGDLGLFMEL
;
A
#
# COMPACT_ATOMS: atom_id res chain seq x y z
N CYS A 1 -14.76 -12.08 3.83
CA CYS A 1 -15.75 -11.29 3.08
C CYS A 1 -16.80 -12.25 2.52
N ASP A 2 -18.08 -11.94 2.67
CA ASP A 2 -19.13 -12.70 2.02
C ASP A 2 -19.18 -12.33 0.53
N PRO A 3 -18.85 -13.24 -0.40
CA PRO A 3 -18.83 -12.95 -1.83
C PRO A 3 -20.21 -12.51 -2.37
N GLY A 4 -21.32 -12.86 -1.70
CA GLY A 4 -22.67 -12.42 -2.05
C GLY A 4 -22.94 -10.93 -1.76
N ALA A 5 -22.18 -10.28 -0.90
CA ALA A 5 -22.38 -8.88 -0.54
C ALA A 5 -21.99 -7.89 -1.67
N VAL A 6 -21.12 -8.31 -2.58
CA VAL A 6 -20.68 -7.45 -3.71
C VAL A 6 -21.82 -7.23 -4.70
N ASP A 7 -22.66 -8.24 -4.90
CA ASP A 7 -23.79 -8.22 -5.85
C ASP A 7 -25.13 -7.82 -5.22
N ASP A 8 -25.18 -7.71 -3.87
CA ASP A 8 -26.38 -7.26 -3.18
C ASP A 8 -26.53 -5.73 -3.30
N PRO A 9 -27.57 -5.23 -4.00
CA PRO A 9 -27.78 -3.79 -4.18
C PRO A 9 -28.09 -3.06 -2.86
N GLY A 10 -28.60 -3.75 -1.85
CA GLY A 10 -28.91 -3.16 -0.54
C GLY A 10 -27.75 -3.24 0.48
N ALA A 11 -26.69 -4.01 0.21
CA ALA A 11 -25.59 -4.18 1.14
C ALA A 11 -24.84 -2.86 1.41
N VAL A 12 -24.57 -2.09 0.36
CA VAL A 12 -23.87 -0.80 0.48
C VAL A 12 -24.63 0.15 1.39
N ASP A 13 -25.95 0.25 1.21
CA ASP A 13 -26.77 1.18 2.00
C ASP A 13 -26.88 0.74 3.46
N ARG A 14 -27.01 -0.57 3.72
CA ARG A 14 -27.00 -1.10 5.09
C ARG A 14 -25.69 -0.83 5.81
N PHE A 15 -24.54 -1.11 5.18
CA PHE A 15 -23.25 -0.87 5.78
C PHE A 15 -22.91 0.61 5.92
N ARG A 16 -23.30 1.45 4.93
CA ARG A 16 -23.15 2.90 5.03
C ARG A 16 -23.95 3.45 6.20
N LYS A 17 -25.21 3.05 6.34
CA LYS A 17 -26.05 3.46 7.47
C LYS A 17 -25.43 3.04 8.80
N ALA A 18 -24.91 1.81 8.91
CA ALA A 18 -24.27 1.34 10.13
C ALA A 18 -23.02 2.19 10.49
N VAL A 19 -22.21 2.58 9.50
CA VAL A 19 -21.07 3.48 9.71
C VAL A 19 -21.53 4.86 10.13
N ASP A 20 -22.56 5.41 9.49
CA ASP A 20 -23.11 6.74 9.79
C ASP A 20 -23.68 6.80 11.22
N ASP A 21 -24.51 5.81 11.58
CA ASP A 21 -25.11 5.72 12.91
C ASP A 21 -24.02 5.53 13.99
N GLY A 22 -23.02 4.69 13.70
CA GLY A 22 -21.91 4.48 14.64
C GLY A 22 -21.03 5.73 14.84
N LEU A 23 -20.69 6.46 13.77
CA LEU A 23 -19.93 7.70 13.87
C LEU A 23 -20.73 8.80 14.61
N ALA A 24 -22.04 8.88 14.38
CA ALA A 24 -22.92 9.81 15.11
C ALA A 24 -22.97 9.49 16.61
N ALA A 25 -23.02 8.21 16.98
CA ALA A 25 -23.04 7.77 18.37
C ALA A 25 -21.72 8.10 19.12
N LEU A 26 -20.59 8.21 18.39
CA LEU A 26 -19.29 8.57 18.97
C LEU A 26 -19.07 10.09 19.12
N GLN A 27 -19.89 10.92 18.47
CA GLN A 27 -19.83 12.37 18.61
C GLN A 27 -20.24 12.78 20.04
N GLY A 28 -19.24 13.00 20.89
CA GLY A 28 -19.46 13.45 22.27
C GLY A 28 -19.07 12.45 23.36
N GLN A 29 -18.65 11.26 23.03
CA GLN A 29 -18.16 10.27 24.00
C GLN A 29 -16.63 10.17 23.99
N ARG A 30 -16.03 9.99 25.19
CA ARG A 30 -14.60 9.67 25.29
C ARG A 30 -14.34 8.27 24.73
N PRO A 31 -13.20 8.01 24.05
CA PRO A 31 -12.90 6.72 23.40
C PRO A 31 -12.53 5.61 24.40
N SER A 32 -13.28 5.46 25.50
CA SER A 32 -13.12 4.36 26.45
C SER A 32 -13.85 3.07 26.00
N VAL A 33 -14.55 3.13 24.85
CA VAL A 33 -15.36 2.00 24.33
C VAL A 33 -14.74 1.46 23.05
N ILE A 34 -13.46 1.07 23.10
CA ILE A 34 -12.71 0.48 21.97
C ILE A 34 -13.45 -0.74 21.38
N PHE A 35 -14.15 -1.50 22.21
CA PHE A 35 -14.86 -2.71 21.78
C PHE A 35 -16.13 -2.43 20.97
N GLU A 36 -16.90 -1.40 21.34
CA GLU A 36 -18.09 -0.99 20.57
C GLU A 36 -17.70 -0.35 19.23
N TYR A 37 -16.61 0.42 19.21
CA TYR A 37 -16.06 0.98 17.97
C TYR A 37 -15.72 -0.10 16.95
N ASP A 38 -15.07 -1.18 17.39
CA ASP A 38 -14.65 -2.28 16.51
C ASP A 38 -15.83 -3.00 15.87
N ASN A 39 -16.87 -3.30 16.63
CA ASN A 39 -18.00 -4.08 16.12
C ASN A 39 -19.04 -3.25 15.35
N VAL A 40 -19.29 -2.01 15.79
CA VAL A 40 -20.36 -1.18 15.23
C VAL A 40 -19.90 -0.39 14.01
N ILE A 41 -18.65 0.04 13.95
CA ILE A 41 -18.14 0.89 12.87
C ILE A 41 -17.11 0.18 12.01
N ARG A 42 -16.10 -0.43 12.62
CA ARG A 42 -14.97 -1.01 11.89
C ARG A 42 -15.39 -2.14 10.96
N LEU A 43 -16.21 -3.09 11.43
CA LEU A 43 -16.63 -4.22 10.59
C LEU A 43 -17.49 -3.77 9.39
N PRO A 44 -18.55 -2.94 9.56
CA PRO A 44 -19.26 -2.38 8.41
C PRO A 44 -18.38 -1.57 7.45
N ALA A 45 -17.43 -0.79 7.98
CA ALA A 45 -16.50 -0.02 7.17
C ALA A 45 -15.56 -0.92 6.35
N MET A 46 -15.05 -2.02 6.94
CA MET A 46 -14.25 -3.01 6.21
C MET A 46 -15.06 -3.65 5.08
N SER A 47 -16.30 -4.06 5.36
CA SER A 47 -17.18 -4.62 4.32
C SER A 47 -17.46 -3.62 3.18
N LEU A 48 -17.64 -2.34 3.51
CA LEU A 48 -17.78 -1.28 2.49
C LEU A 48 -16.49 -1.14 1.66
N LYS A 49 -15.32 -1.15 2.29
CA LYS A 49 -14.03 -1.07 1.61
C LYS A 49 -13.87 -2.23 0.63
N ASP A 50 -14.19 -3.46 1.05
CA ASP A 50 -14.13 -4.64 0.20
C ASP A 50 -15.07 -4.53 -1.02
N ILE A 51 -16.30 -4.06 -0.80
CA ILE A 51 -17.28 -3.86 -1.89
C ILE A 51 -16.78 -2.77 -2.87
N TYR A 52 -16.32 -1.63 -2.36
CA TYR A 52 -15.82 -0.55 -3.22
C TYR A 52 -14.56 -0.97 -3.99
N GLN A 53 -13.66 -1.74 -3.36
CA GLN A 53 -12.49 -2.30 -4.02
C GLN A 53 -12.90 -3.27 -5.14
N ALA A 54 -13.80 -4.20 -4.88
CA ALA A 54 -14.29 -5.16 -5.87
C ALA A 54 -14.98 -4.47 -7.07
N ARG A 55 -15.69 -3.36 -6.81
CA ARG A 55 -16.33 -2.52 -7.86
C ARG A 55 -15.36 -1.53 -8.52
N GLY A 56 -14.13 -1.40 -8.00
CA GLY A 56 -13.19 -0.39 -8.44
C GLY A 56 -13.65 1.04 -8.16
N ASP A 57 -14.52 1.26 -7.17
CA ASP A 57 -15.04 2.59 -6.80
C ASP A 57 -14.07 3.33 -5.88
N VAL A 58 -13.05 3.90 -6.52
CA VAL A 58 -11.99 4.68 -5.84
C VAL A 58 -12.57 5.85 -5.05
N ALA A 59 -13.57 6.54 -5.60
CA ALA A 59 -14.13 7.74 -4.97
C ALA A 59 -14.82 7.43 -3.65
N SER A 60 -15.70 6.43 -3.64
CA SER A 60 -16.40 6.01 -2.42
C SER A 60 -15.46 5.39 -1.39
N TYR A 61 -14.44 4.63 -1.84
CA TYR A 61 -13.40 4.09 -0.95
C TYR A 61 -12.63 5.22 -0.26
N ALA A 62 -12.12 6.19 -1.04
CA ALA A 62 -11.38 7.32 -0.52
C ALA A 62 -12.22 8.18 0.44
N ALA A 63 -13.47 8.49 0.09
CA ALA A 63 -14.38 9.24 0.95
C ALA A 63 -14.65 8.54 2.30
N LEU A 64 -14.74 7.21 2.30
CA LEU A 64 -14.85 6.44 3.55
C LEU A 64 -13.57 6.58 4.39
N CYS A 65 -12.39 6.47 3.77
CA CYS A 65 -11.11 6.62 4.46
C CYS A 65 -10.89 8.05 4.98
N GLU A 66 -11.39 9.09 4.32
CA GLU A 66 -11.35 10.47 4.84
C GLU A 66 -12.10 10.62 6.17
N ARG A 67 -13.18 9.88 6.34
CA ARG A 67 -13.99 9.90 7.57
C ARG A 67 -13.39 9.04 8.69
N MET A 68 -12.74 7.93 8.33
CA MET A 68 -12.22 6.91 9.27
C MET A 68 -10.74 7.11 9.61
N GLY A 69 -10.03 7.90 8.83
CA GLY A 69 -8.57 7.94 8.77
C GLY A 69 -8.03 6.97 7.73
N PHE A 70 -6.93 7.37 7.09
CA PHE A 70 -6.20 6.52 6.14
C PHE A 70 -5.21 5.63 6.87
N SER A 71 -5.10 4.38 6.43
CA SER A 71 -3.97 3.50 6.71
C SER A 71 -3.10 3.36 5.46
N PRO A 72 -1.83 2.92 5.57
CA PRO A 72 -1.02 2.57 4.41
C PRO A 72 -1.68 1.51 3.53
N LYS A 73 -2.36 0.55 4.14
CA LYS A 73 -3.09 -0.50 3.41
C LYS A 73 -4.24 0.07 2.58
N ASP A 74 -4.93 1.09 3.08
CA ASP A 74 -5.95 1.80 2.29
C ASP A 74 -5.33 2.50 1.08
N CYS A 75 -4.17 3.13 1.26
CA CYS A 75 -3.46 3.79 0.16
C CYS A 75 -2.95 2.79 -0.87
N GLU A 76 -2.50 1.61 -0.44
CA GLU A 76 -2.13 0.50 -1.33
C GLU A 76 -3.32 0.05 -2.20
N HIS A 77 -4.47 -0.24 -1.58
CA HIS A 77 -5.68 -0.64 -2.32
C HIS A 77 -6.13 0.44 -3.31
N LEU A 78 -6.10 1.72 -2.92
CA LEU A 78 -6.42 2.83 -3.81
C LEU A 78 -5.43 2.94 -4.98
N ALA A 79 -4.14 2.76 -4.72
CA ALA A 79 -3.12 2.74 -5.76
C ALA A 79 -3.32 1.57 -6.73
N GLU A 80 -3.64 0.37 -6.23
CA GLU A 80 -3.95 -0.80 -7.08
C GLU A 80 -5.17 -0.57 -7.96
N MET A 81 -6.26 -0.01 -7.41
CA MET A 81 -7.45 0.32 -8.19
C MET A 81 -7.15 1.34 -9.30
N GLU A 82 -6.30 2.34 -9.04
CA GLU A 82 -5.88 3.31 -10.05
C GLU A 82 -4.92 2.70 -11.08
N LYS A 83 -4.01 1.80 -10.67
CA LYS A 83 -3.16 1.01 -11.57
C LYS A 83 -4.00 0.17 -12.54
N ALA A 84 -5.02 -0.52 -12.04
CA ALA A 84 -5.94 -1.31 -12.87
C ALA A 84 -6.63 -0.46 -13.96
N LYS A 85 -6.87 0.81 -13.68
CA LYS A 85 -7.41 1.80 -14.63
C LYS A 85 -6.32 2.52 -15.45
N ARG A 86 -5.05 2.11 -15.32
CA ARG A 86 -3.87 2.76 -15.95
C ARG A 86 -3.72 4.24 -15.62
N ARG A 87 -4.23 4.66 -14.47
CA ARG A 87 -4.13 6.04 -13.97
C ARG A 87 -2.88 6.21 -13.10
N TRP A 88 -1.71 6.07 -13.73
CA TRP A 88 -0.42 5.98 -13.06
C TRP A 88 -0.07 7.19 -12.18
N LYS A 89 -0.48 8.41 -12.58
CA LYS A 89 -0.26 9.61 -11.75
C LYS A 89 -1.04 9.57 -10.46
N GLN A 90 -2.30 9.13 -10.51
CA GLN A 90 -3.16 8.98 -9.35
C GLN A 90 -2.66 7.84 -8.44
N ALA A 91 -2.25 6.73 -9.05
CA ALA A 91 -1.64 5.62 -8.30
C ALA A 91 -0.39 6.09 -7.54
N LEU A 92 0.51 6.87 -8.17
CA LEU A 92 1.68 7.42 -7.50
C LEU A 92 1.30 8.32 -6.33
N ALA A 93 0.29 9.18 -6.50
CA ALA A 93 -0.16 10.07 -5.43
C ALA A 93 -0.66 9.29 -4.20
N TRP A 94 -1.35 8.17 -4.40
CA TRP A 94 -1.77 7.30 -3.29
C TRP A 94 -0.58 6.61 -2.61
N VAL A 95 0.39 6.12 -3.39
CA VAL A 95 1.62 5.54 -2.82
C VAL A 95 2.36 6.57 -1.97
N GLU A 96 2.57 7.78 -2.49
CA GLU A 96 3.27 8.85 -1.77
C GLU A 96 2.50 9.29 -0.51
N LYS A 97 1.16 9.37 -0.58
CA LYS A 97 0.32 9.64 0.59
C LYS A 97 0.48 8.55 1.65
N GLY A 98 0.45 7.28 1.26
CA GLY A 98 0.59 6.16 2.20
C GLY A 98 1.95 6.13 2.89
N LEU A 99 3.03 6.42 2.15
CA LEU A 99 4.39 6.51 2.68
C LEU A 99 4.62 7.72 3.61
N ALA A 100 3.83 8.78 3.44
CA ALA A 100 3.90 9.99 4.26
C ALA A 100 3.04 9.92 5.54
N LEU A 101 2.25 8.86 5.73
CA LEU A 101 1.46 8.71 6.96
C LEU A 101 2.37 8.47 8.16
N GLU A 102 2.07 9.13 9.28
CA GLU A 102 2.81 8.91 10.52
C GLU A 102 2.60 7.48 11.06
N PRO A 103 3.67 6.80 11.51
CA PRO A 103 3.56 5.47 12.08
C PRO A 103 2.62 5.45 13.30
N THR A 104 1.54 4.70 13.23
CA THR A 104 0.64 4.48 14.36
C THR A 104 0.99 3.17 15.07
N ARG A 105 0.48 2.98 16.30
CA ARG A 105 0.77 1.81 17.15
C ARG A 105 0.39 0.46 16.51
N ASN A 106 -0.50 0.49 15.51
CA ASN A 106 -0.97 -0.70 14.77
C ASN A 106 -0.38 -0.79 13.37
N TRP A 107 0.66 -0.03 13.08
CA TRP A 107 1.28 -0.02 11.76
C TRP A 107 2.24 -1.21 11.63
N HIS A 108 1.94 -2.09 10.71
CA HIS A 108 2.86 -3.14 10.33
C HIS A 108 3.84 -2.57 9.30
N ASN A 109 5.15 -2.76 9.53
CA ASN A 109 6.19 -2.36 8.58
C ASN A 109 6.00 -2.96 7.18
N GLU A 110 5.24 -4.03 7.08
CA GLU A 110 4.90 -4.72 5.83
C GLU A 110 4.05 -3.86 4.89
N ASP A 111 3.10 -3.07 5.43
CA ASP A 111 2.23 -2.21 4.61
C ASP A 111 3.02 -1.09 3.91
N ALA A 112 4.00 -0.50 4.60
CA ALA A 112 4.88 0.50 4.03
C ALA A 112 5.82 -0.11 2.97
N ARG A 113 6.30 -1.36 3.19
CA ARG A 113 7.13 -2.08 2.22
C ARG A 113 6.37 -2.37 0.93
N SER A 114 5.10 -2.76 1.02
CA SER A 114 4.27 -3.02 -0.16
C SER A 114 4.15 -1.77 -1.04
N LEU A 115 3.93 -0.60 -0.43
CA LEU A 115 3.89 0.68 -1.13
C LEU A 115 5.24 1.04 -1.78
N ASP A 116 6.37 0.83 -1.06
CA ASP A 116 7.71 1.06 -1.60
C ASP A 116 7.98 0.16 -2.82
N HIS A 117 7.59 -1.12 -2.77
CA HIS A 117 7.75 -2.05 -3.89
C HIS A 117 6.87 -1.72 -5.11
N MET A 118 5.73 -1.09 -4.89
CA MET A 118 4.82 -0.67 -5.96
C MET A 118 5.35 0.56 -6.73
N LYS A 119 6.10 1.43 -6.06
CA LYS A 119 6.54 2.73 -6.60
C LYS A 119 7.37 2.63 -7.87
N PRO A 120 8.40 1.74 -7.99
CA PRO A 120 9.21 1.64 -9.21
C PRO A 120 8.42 1.27 -10.46
N GLU A 121 7.45 0.37 -10.35
CA GLU A 121 6.58 0.00 -11.47
C GLU A 121 5.79 1.21 -11.98
N ILE A 122 5.17 1.95 -11.07
CA ILE A 122 4.40 3.15 -11.41
C ILE A 122 5.29 4.22 -12.06
N LEU A 123 6.48 4.46 -11.52
CA LEU A 123 7.46 5.40 -12.07
C LEU A 123 7.87 5.00 -13.49
N SER A 124 8.12 3.71 -13.73
CA SER A 124 8.45 3.19 -15.05
C SER A 124 7.34 3.45 -16.07
N HIS A 125 6.07 3.23 -15.69
CA HIS A 125 4.92 3.53 -16.55
C HIS A 125 4.72 5.03 -16.81
N LEU A 126 5.20 5.87 -15.92
CA LEU A 126 5.22 7.33 -16.10
C LEU A 126 6.41 7.81 -16.96
N GLY A 127 7.25 6.90 -17.47
CA GLY A 127 8.46 7.22 -18.24
C GLY A 127 9.66 7.64 -17.36
N ARG A 128 9.53 7.62 -16.03
CA ARG A 128 10.56 7.99 -15.05
C ARG A 128 11.46 6.79 -14.73
N LYS A 129 12.10 6.23 -15.76
CA LYS A 129 12.88 4.98 -15.66
C LYS A 129 14.10 5.10 -14.73
N GLU A 130 14.75 6.24 -14.73
CA GLU A 130 15.90 6.51 -13.86
C GLU A 130 15.49 6.52 -12.39
N ASP A 131 14.35 7.13 -12.07
CA ASP A 131 13.82 7.15 -10.72
C ASP A 131 13.38 5.74 -10.27
N ALA A 132 12.78 4.96 -11.19
CA ALA A 132 12.41 3.57 -10.92
C ALA A 132 13.63 2.71 -10.59
N LEU A 133 14.71 2.85 -11.36
CA LEU A 133 15.97 2.16 -11.11
C LEU A 133 16.60 2.61 -9.79
N ALA A 134 16.64 3.92 -9.54
CA ALA A 134 17.22 4.46 -8.30
C ALA A 134 16.49 3.95 -7.06
N GLN A 135 15.15 3.92 -7.07
CA GLN A 135 14.33 3.40 -5.97
C GLN A 135 14.57 1.91 -5.75
N SER A 136 14.45 1.09 -6.81
CA SER A 136 14.61 -0.37 -6.72
C SER A 136 16.04 -0.74 -6.27
N TRP A 137 17.04 -0.01 -6.73
CA TRP A 137 18.42 -0.18 -6.28
C TRP A 137 18.60 0.17 -4.80
N ALA A 138 17.96 1.25 -4.33
CA ALA A 138 18.00 1.62 -2.92
C ALA A 138 17.38 0.54 -2.03
N ASP A 139 16.28 -0.09 -2.48
CA ASP A 139 15.63 -1.17 -1.77
C ASP A 139 16.48 -2.45 -1.76
N PHE A 140 17.10 -2.80 -2.88
CA PHE A 140 18.04 -3.92 -2.95
C PHE A 140 19.21 -3.74 -1.98
N LYS A 141 19.78 -2.52 -1.88
CA LYS A 141 20.89 -2.26 -0.94
C LYS A 141 20.49 -2.38 0.53
N LYS A 142 19.23 -2.10 0.89
CA LYS A 142 18.77 -2.27 2.28
C LYS A 142 18.69 -3.74 2.68
N GLN A 143 18.27 -4.59 1.74
CA GLN A 143 18.11 -6.02 1.97
C GLN A 143 18.43 -6.79 0.69
N PRO A 144 19.71 -7.12 0.45
CA PRO A 144 20.10 -7.89 -0.73
C PRO A 144 19.41 -9.26 -0.75
N SER A 145 18.77 -9.59 -1.86
CA SER A 145 18.09 -10.86 -2.07
C SER A 145 17.96 -11.14 -3.57
N GLU A 146 17.75 -12.39 -3.93
CA GLU A 146 17.50 -12.81 -5.32
C GLU A 146 16.30 -12.07 -5.91
N PHE A 147 15.20 -12.01 -5.17
CA PHE A 147 14.00 -11.27 -5.57
C PHE A 147 14.26 -9.78 -5.78
N GLY A 148 15.01 -9.13 -4.85
CA GLY A 148 15.40 -7.74 -4.97
C GLY A 148 16.32 -7.49 -6.16
N TYR A 149 17.24 -8.42 -6.45
CA TYR A 149 18.10 -8.38 -7.64
C TYR A 149 17.28 -8.40 -8.91
N GLU A 150 16.39 -9.37 -9.08
CA GLU A 150 15.53 -9.45 -10.25
C GLU A 150 14.63 -8.21 -10.40
N ALA A 151 14.12 -7.67 -9.28
CA ALA A 151 13.25 -6.52 -9.27
C ALA A 151 13.94 -5.27 -9.85
N PHE A 152 15.16 -4.93 -9.40
CA PHE A 152 15.85 -3.75 -9.91
C PHE A 152 16.41 -3.97 -11.33
N MET A 153 16.88 -5.17 -11.67
CA MET A 153 17.40 -5.48 -12.98
C MET A 153 16.39 -5.27 -14.12
N ARG A 154 15.08 -5.31 -13.82
CA ARG A 154 14.01 -4.98 -14.79
C ARG A 154 14.09 -3.55 -15.31
N TYR A 155 14.65 -2.65 -14.49
CA TYR A 155 14.75 -1.21 -14.81
C TYR A 155 16.10 -0.83 -15.37
N VAL A 156 17.09 -1.73 -15.32
CA VAL A 156 18.45 -1.48 -15.84
C VAL A 156 18.44 -1.43 -17.36
N PRO A 157 19.04 -0.38 -17.99
CA PRO A 157 19.20 -0.32 -19.43
C PRO A 157 19.97 -1.52 -19.98
N LYS A 158 19.54 -2.03 -21.14
CA LYS A 158 20.13 -3.26 -21.74
C LYS A 158 21.65 -3.19 -21.93
N GLY A 159 22.22 -2.02 -22.18
CA GLY A 159 23.67 -1.84 -22.35
C GLY A 159 24.46 -1.75 -21.03
N GLU A 160 23.81 -1.66 -19.89
CA GLU A 160 24.44 -1.48 -18.57
C GLU A 160 24.30 -2.68 -17.64
N GLN A 161 23.67 -3.76 -18.11
CA GLN A 161 23.34 -4.91 -17.26
C GLN A 161 24.56 -5.55 -16.60
N THR A 162 25.69 -5.71 -17.33
CA THR A 162 26.93 -6.28 -16.76
C THR A 162 27.47 -5.43 -15.63
N ARG A 163 27.54 -4.12 -15.84
CA ARG A 163 28.02 -3.18 -14.81
C ARG A 163 27.14 -3.20 -13.55
N TRP A 164 25.83 -3.24 -13.71
CA TRP A 164 24.91 -3.31 -12.57
C TRP A 164 24.93 -4.66 -11.87
N HIS A 165 25.16 -5.75 -12.61
CA HIS A 165 25.37 -7.08 -12.03
C HIS A 165 26.60 -7.11 -11.13
N GLU A 166 27.76 -6.65 -11.63
CA GLU A 166 28.99 -6.58 -10.85
C GLU A 166 28.80 -5.77 -9.56
N ARG A 167 28.17 -4.61 -9.67
CA ARG A 167 27.87 -3.76 -8.54
C ARG A 167 26.91 -4.41 -7.53
N ALA A 168 25.96 -5.20 -7.99
CA ALA A 168 25.04 -5.93 -7.12
C ALA A 168 25.75 -7.04 -6.36
N MET A 169 26.69 -7.75 -7.03
CA MET A 169 27.49 -8.78 -6.37
C MET A 169 28.40 -8.19 -5.28
N GLU A 170 28.99 -7.02 -5.51
CA GLU A 170 29.75 -6.30 -4.49
C GLU A 170 28.92 -5.99 -3.25
N VAL A 171 27.68 -5.51 -3.44
CA VAL A 171 26.78 -5.20 -2.32
C VAL A 171 26.36 -6.46 -1.58
N ALA A 172 26.03 -7.54 -2.28
CA ALA A 172 25.63 -8.80 -1.68
C ALA A 172 26.75 -9.43 -0.85
N THR A 173 27.98 -9.45 -1.38
CA THR A 173 29.15 -10.01 -0.67
C THR A 173 29.58 -9.16 0.53
N ALA A 174 29.47 -7.84 0.44
CA ALA A 174 29.75 -6.95 1.57
C ALA A 174 28.76 -7.13 2.73
N GLY A 175 27.50 -7.44 2.44
CA GLY A 175 26.49 -7.76 3.44
C GLY A 175 26.76 -9.07 4.20
N ASP A 176 27.20 -10.12 3.51
CA ASP A 176 27.56 -11.40 4.12
C ASP A 176 28.81 -11.29 5.01
N LEU A 177 29.79 -10.50 4.63
CA LEU A 177 30.98 -10.25 5.45
C LEU A 177 30.66 -9.48 6.73
N GLY A 178 29.65 -8.60 6.71
CA GLY A 178 29.18 -7.88 7.91
C GLY A 178 28.59 -8.82 8.97
N LEU A 179 27.87 -9.84 8.57
CA LEU A 179 27.30 -10.87 9.45
C LEU A 179 28.36 -11.74 10.13
N PHE A 180 29.51 -11.98 9.48
CA PHE A 180 30.61 -12.78 10.04
C PHE A 180 31.54 -11.99 10.97
N MET A 181 31.48 -10.66 10.96
CA MET A 181 32.32 -9.81 11.84
C MET A 181 31.66 -9.46 13.17
N GLU A 182 30.36 -9.77 13.36
CA GLU A 182 29.65 -9.59 14.64
C GLU A 182 29.58 -10.88 15.49
N LEU A 183 30.20 -11.98 15.06
CA LEU A 183 30.35 -13.22 15.82
C LEU A 183 31.80 -13.38 16.33
#